data_be0cad5f4c01bd9f8b173db8403e4281
#
_entry.id   be0cad5f4c01bd9f8b173db8403e4281
#
_cell.length_a   1.000
_cell.length_b   1.000
_cell.length_c   1.000
_cell.angle_alpha   90.00
_cell.angle_beta   90.00
_cell.angle_gamma   90.00
#
_symmetry.space_group_name_H-M   'P 1'
#
loop_
_entity.id
_entity.type
_entity.pdbx_description
1 polymer ?
#
loop_
_entity_poly.entity_id
_entity_poly.type
_entity_poly.pdbx_seq_one_letter_code
_entity_poly.pdbx_strand_id
1 'polypeptide(L)'
;MISKAKWFLDKTSPIIFGIDDITNSKCQSRFLREQCDCGYLGLGDEGLYNYFANYLLKKYPEIRVTYFLVMNSHSTYLDNGKTGSIYNNDDFLKLLNSILGRSDEIAYHGHNHGYSNATLMDRKWCREFEQYSPNEYFNIIKNDLNLFKKRFGYQILGGRTPCYSFREDLVGGLIDLKFRWWSFDFKPFTNNISLKYGDDKIIEMPSNISGDAFIYGGNAIKSKIKHLLNIVKIEKMMKSRYVISIAEHFMNARPDGKRQTPNVYNDINSLDFLFGYLRNKDVWYATFSECANYYESYNNTYILDMSDGAFEIKYKGDWKMFLTFISDNRYLQNIQTKEIYEGFMKNNRWLFNDLKIGKYKVYKES
;
A
#
# COMPACT_ATOMS: atom_id res chain seq x y z
N MET A 1 11.73 31.10 7.98
CA MET A 1 10.44 30.78 7.27
C MET A 1 10.05 29.35 7.59
N ILE A 2 8.76 28.99 7.62
CA ILE A 2 8.30 27.61 7.79
C ILE A 2 7.57 27.14 6.52
N SER A 3 7.71 25.86 6.15
CA SER A 3 7.07 25.25 5.00
C SER A 3 6.73 23.78 5.28
N LYS A 4 5.96 23.16 4.40
CA LYS A 4 5.63 21.72 4.47
C LYS A 4 6.65 20.92 3.68
N ALA A 5 7.14 19.82 4.24
CA ALA A 5 7.89 18.82 3.48
C ALA A 5 6.95 18.07 2.54
N LYS A 6 7.37 17.82 1.30
CA LYS A 6 6.53 17.10 0.34
C LYS A 6 6.25 15.66 0.77
N TRP A 7 7.21 15.02 1.45
CA TRP A 7 7.09 13.67 2.01
C TRP A 7 7.66 13.62 3.42
N PHE A 8 7.30 12.60 4.16
CA PHE A 8 7.71 12.37 5.54
C PHE A 8 9.24 12.46 5.68
N LEU A 9 9.70 13.21 6.71
CA LEU A 9 11.11 13.51 6.96
C LEU A 9 11.86 14.13 5.76
N ASP A 10 11.14 14.87 4.92
CA ASP A 10 11.64 15.43 3.65
C ASP A 10 12.39 14.40 2.79
N LYS A 11 11.90 13.17 2.79
CA LYS A 11 12.39 12.10 1.92
C LYS A 11 12.08 12.39 0.45
N THR A 12 12.89 11.82 -0.43
CA THR A 12 12.75 12.04 -1.87
C THR A 12 11.45 11.46 -2.41
N SER A 13 11.11 10.23 -2.03
CA SER A 13 9.90 9.52 -2.47
C SER A 13 9.44 8.50 -1.44
N PRO A 14 8.14 8.29 -1.28
CA PRO A 14 7.63 7.12 -0.59
C PRO A 14 7.76 5.88 -1.49
N ILE A 15 8.13 4.77 -0.87
CA ILE A 15 8.09 3.43 -1.44
C ILE A 15 6.96 2.68 -0.73
N ILE A 16 5.95 2.30 -1.48
CA ILE A 16 4.84 1.47 -0.99
C ILE A 16 4.89 0.13 -1.70
N PHE A 17 4.71 -0.95 -0.95
CA PHE A 17 4.79 -2.30 -1.49
C PHE A 17 3.49 -3.05 -1.22
N GLY A 18 2.79 -3.46 -2.27
CA GLY A 18 1.53 -4.18 -2.20
C GLY A 18 1.68 -5.62 -2.67
N ILE A 19 1.11 -6.56 -1.91
CA ILE A 19 1.01 -7.96 -2.29
C ILE A 19 -0.46 -8.32 -2.39
N ASP A 20 -0.91 -8.67 -3.60
CA ASP A 20 -2.29 -9.02 -3.91
C ASP A 20 -2.59 -10.50 -3.60
N ASP A 21 -3.87 -10.83 -3.56
CA ASP A 21 -4.43 -12.19 -3.48
C ASP A 21 -4.10 -12.97 -2.20
N ILE A 22 -3.78 -12.30 -1.10
CA ILE A 22 -3.66 -13.01 0.16
C ILE A 22 -5.03 -13.53 0.61
N THR A 23 -5.14 -14.83 0.88
CA THR A 23 -6.39 -15.46 1.30
C THR A 23 -6.14 -16.84 1.91
N ASN A 24 -7.18 -17.37 2.59
CA ASN A 24 -7.18 -18.72 3.14
C ASN A 24 -7.36 -19.78 2.04
N SER A 25 -6.41 -19.85 1.10
CA SER A 25 -6.51 -20.81 0.02
C SER A 25 -5.15 -21.22 -0.53
N LYS A 26 -5.16 -22.38 -1.17
CA LYS A 26 -4.00 -22.96 -1.86
C LYS A 26 -4.44 -23.41 -3.25
N CYS A 27 -3.94 -22.76 -4.28
CA CYS A 27 -4.23 -23.11 -5.66
C CYS A 27 -3.58 -24.44 -6.04
N GLN A 28 -4.33 -25.34 -6.70
CA GLN A 28 -3.78 -26.54 -7.33
C GLN A 28 -3.62 -26.29 -8.83
N SER A 29 -2.40 -26.06 -9.27
CA SER A 29 -2.10 -26.03 -10.70
C SER A 29 -1.62 -27.40 -11.17
N ARG A 30 -2.26 -27.93 -12.25
CA ARG A 30 -1.79 -29.15 -12.92
C ARG A 30 -0.42 -28.98 -13.58
N PHE A 31 -0.01 -27.74 -13.82
CA PHE A 31 1.19 -27.40 -14.60
C PHE A 31 2.35 -26.92 -13.73
N LEU A 32 2.05 -26.37 -12.55
CA LEU A 32 3.07 -25.86 -11.63
C LEU A 32 2.95 -26.65 -10.33
N ARG A 33 3.84 -27.62 -10.12
CA ARG A 33 3.91 -28.41 -8.87
C ARG A 33 4.39 -27.59 -7.68
N GLU A 34 4.83 -26.37 -7.94
CA GLU A 34 5.39 -25.49 -6.97
C GLU A 34 4.30 -24.75 -6.19
N GLN A 35 4.66 -24.27 -5.03
CA GLN A 35 3.75 -23.77 -4.02
C GLN A 35 2.77 -22.69 -4.54
N CYS A 36 1.52 -23.06 -4.70
CA CYS A 36 0.43 -22.13 -5.04
C CYS A 36 -0.28 -21.65 -3.77
N ASP A 37 0.47 -21.32 -2.75
CA ASP A 37 -0.04 -20.88 -1.47
C ASP A 37 -0.39 -19.38 -1.51
N CYS A 38 -1.64 -19.06 -1.18
CA CYS A 38 -2.10 -17.67 -1.06
C CYS A 38 -2.12 -17.17 0.39
N GLY A 39 -1.53 -17.94 1.30
CA GLY A 39 -1.54 -17.72 2.75
C GLY A 39 -2.13 -18.87 3.54
N TYR A 40 -2.72 -19.88 2.88
CA TYR A 40 -3.33 -21.05 3.53
C TYR A 40 -2.41 -21.76 4.53
N LEU A 41 -1.12 -21.85 4.21
CA LEU A 41 -0.10 -22.47 5.08
C LEU A 41 0.33 -21.56 6.24
N GLY A 42 -0.18 -20.35 6.29
CA GLY A 42 0.06 -19.41 7.39
C GLY A 42 1.55 -19.11 7.59
N LEU A 43 2.03 -19.34 8.82
CA LEU A 43 3.43 -19.17 9.22
C LEU A 43 4.25 -20.45 9.09
N GLY A 44 3.70 -21.51 8.46
CA GLY A 44 4.40 -22.79 8.27
C GLY A 44 5.64 -22.67 7.39
N ASP A 45 6.62 -23.54 7.61
CA ASP A 45 7.92 -23.49 6.92
C ASP A 45 7.81 -23.61 5.39
N GLU A 46 6.80 -24.32 4.90
CA GLU A 46 6.52 -24.47 3.47
C GLU A 46 5.65 -23.35 2.90
N GLY A 47 5.19 -22.40 3.74
CA GLY A 47 4.33 -21.29 3.34
C GLY A 47 5.08 -20.22 2.56
N LEU A 48 4.43 -19.64 1.55
CA LEU A 48 5.02 -18.56 0.76
C LEU A 48 5.29 -17.30 1.59
N TYR A 49 4.49 -17.05 2.64
CA TYR A 49 4.78 -15.94 3.55
C TYR A 49 6.10 -16.15 4.27
N ASN A 50 6.36 -17.35 4.78
CA ASN A 50 7.61 -17.65 5.48
C ASN A 50 8.82 -17.57 4.53
N TYR A 51 8.69 -18.09 3.31
CA TYR A 51 9.68 -17.89 2.26
C TYR A 51 9.98 -16.42 2.01
N PHE A 52 8.96 -15.61 1.78
CA PHE A 52 9.06 -14.17 1.55
C PHE A 52 9.69 -13.44 2.75
N ALA A 53 9.20 -13.72 3.96
CA ALA A 53 9.68 -13.08 5.18
C ALA A 53 11.18 -13.39 5.44
N ASN A 54 11.60 -14.63 5.28
CA ASN A 54 12.98 -15.03 5.47
C ASN A 54 13.93 -14.48 4.41
N TYR A 55 13.49 -14.43 3.16
CA TYR A 55 14.34 -13.98 2.05
C TYR A 55 14.41 -12.46 1.93
N LEU A 56 13.27 -11.77 2.06
CA LEU A 56 13.20 -10.35 1.78
C LEU A 56 13.05 -9.50 3.05
N LEU A 57 12.04 -9.76 3.89
CA LEU A 57 11.75 -8.89 5.03
C LEU A 57 12.84 -8.96 6.12
N LYS A 58 13.47 -10.10 6.30
CA LYS A 58 14.61 -10.24 7.22
C LYS A 58 15.83 -9.48 6.73
N LYS A 59 16.05 -9.42 5.41
CA LYS A 59 17.16 -8.69 4.79
C LYS A 59 16.91 -7.18 4.75
N TYR A 60 15.65 -6.77 4.59
CA TYR A 60 15.20 -5.38 4.50
C TYR A 60 14.08 -5.11 5.52
N PRO A 61 14.41 -5.04 6.82
CA PRO A 61 13.41 -4.89 7.88
C PRO A 61 12.67 -3.55 7.86
N GLU A 62 13.21 -2.57 7.14
CA GLU A 62 12.60 -1.26 6.92
C GLU A 62 11.39 -1.30 5.96
N ILE A 63 11.23 -2.35 5.13
CA ILE A 63 10.11 -2.47 4.20
C ILE A 63 8.79 -2.55 4.98
N ARG A 64 7.81 -1.76 4.54
CA ARG A 64 6.41 -1.86 4.93
C ARG A 64 5.63 -2.50 3.80
N VAL A 65 4.74 -3.42 4.12
CA VAL A 65 3.93 -4.15 3.14
C VAL A 65 2.46 -3.88 3.39
N THR A 66 1.70 -3.67 2.32
CA THR A 66 0.24 -3.68 2.34
C THR A 66 -0.24 -4.96 1.67
N TYR A 67 -0.90 -5.82 2.43
CA TYR A 67 -1.44 -7.08 1.95
C TYR A 67 -2.90 -6.90 1.54
N PHE A 68 -3.20 -7.14 0.28
CA PHE A 68 -4.54 -7.02 -0.28
C PHE A 68 -5.28 -8.35 -0.10
N LEU A 69 -6.23 -8.35 0.83
CA LEU A 69 -6.92 -9.52 1.35
C LEU A 69 -8.21 -9.81 0.62
N VAL A 70 -8.35 -11.02 0.08
CA VAL A 70 -9.60 -11.59 -0.41
C VAL A 70 -10.31 -12.28 0.74
N MET A 71 -11.52 -11.83 1.09
CA MET A 71 -12.22 -12.20 2.34
C MET A 71 -12.78 -13.62 2.35
N ASN A 72 -13.17 -14.11 1.16
CA ASN A 72 -13.74 -15.44 1.00
C ASN A 72 -13.35 -15.96 -0.38
N SER A 73 -12.35 -16.80 -0.46
CA SER A 73 -11.85 -17.30 -1.73
C SER A 73 -12.87 -18.18 -2.45
N HIS A 74 -13.04 -17.95 -3.75
CA HIS A 74 -13.92 -18.74 -4.59
C HIS A 74 -13.24 -20.03 -5.05
N SER A 75 -13.96 -21.16 -5.01
CA SER A 75 -13.43 -22.49 -5.35
C SER A 75 -12.87 -22.58 -6.77
N THR A 76 -13.48 -21.88 -7.73
CA THR A 76 -13.02 -21.86 -9.12
C THR A 76 -11.69 -21.14 -9.28
N TYR A 77 -11.45 -20.11 -8.46
CA TYR A 77 -10.23 -19.33 -8.51
C TYR A 77 -9.08 -20.04 -7.77
N LEU A 78 -9.38 -20.62 -6.63
CA LEU A 78 -8.39 -21.17 -5.70
C LEU A 78 -8.79 -22.59 -5.28
N ASP A 79 -9.09 -23.43 -6.26
CA ASP A 79 -9.55 -24.79 -6.00
C ASP A 79 -8.49 -25.64 -5.31
N ASN A 80 -8.78 -26.02 -4.07
CA ASN A 80 -8.03 -26.99 -3.30
C ASN A 80 -8.96 -27.90 -2.49
N GLY A 81 -10.26 -27.85 -2.78
CA GLY A 81 -11.29 -28.56 -2.02
C GLY A 81 -11.49 -28.01 -0.58
N LYS A 82 -10.82 -26.94 -0.21
CA LYS A 82 -10.82 -26.32 1.13
C LYS A 82 -10.92 -24.80 1.09
N THR A 83 -11.44 -24.26 0.01
CA THR A 83 -11.68 -22.82 -0.14
C THR A 83 -12.81 -22.36 0.76
N GLY A 84 -12.75 -21.14 1.20
CA GLY A 84 -13.81 -20.58 2.04
C GLY A 84 -13.36 -19.33 2.77
N SER A 85 -14.15 -18.97 3.75
CA SER A 85 -13.91 -17.80 4.58
C SER A 85 -12.53 -17.84 5.23
N ILE A 86 -11.88 -16.67 5.26
CA ILE A 86 -10.59 -16.47 5.96
C ILE A 86 -10.66 -16.85 7.44
N TYR A 87 -11.85 -16.91 8.03
CA TYR A 87 -12.08 -17.23 9.44
C TYR A 87 -12.08 -18.74 9.76
N ASN A 88 -11.97 -19.60 8.74
CA ASN A 88 -12.05 -21.06 8.88
C ASN A 88 -10.67 -21.74 8.97
N ASN A 89 -9.59 -20.98 9.14
CA ASN A 89 -8.23 -21.53 9.23
C ASN A 89 -7.42 -20.77 10.30
N ASP A 90 -7.13 -21.42 11.40
CA ASP A 90 -6.40 -20.82 12.53
C ASP A 90 -4.97 -20.42 12.15
N ASP A 91 -4.30 -21.12 11.26
CA ASP A 91 -2.95 -20.78 10.83
C ASP A 91 -2.95 -19.54 9.95
N PHE A 92 -3.99 -19.37 9.11
CA PHE A 92 -4.19 -18.13 8.37
C PHE A 92 -4.51 -16.95 9.33
N LEU A 93 -5.31 -17.17 10.36
CA LEU A 93 -5.59 -16.14 11.38
C LEU A 93 -4.31 -15.72 12.14
N LYS A 94 -3.43 -16.68 12.47
CA LYS A 94 -2.11 -16.37 13.05
C LYS A 94 -1.25 -15.55 12.09
N LEU A 95 -1.28 -15.84 10.79
CA LEU A 95 -0.59 -15.06 9.78
C LEU A 95 -1.09 -13.61 9.75
N LEU A 96 -2.41 -13.38 9.72
CA LEU A 96 -2.97 -12.02 9.76
C LEU A 96 -2.55 -11.25 11.02
N ASN A 97 -2.56 -11.90 12.18
CA ASN A 97 -2.08 -11.29 13.42
C ASN A 97 -0.57 -10.96 13.35
N SER A 98 0.25 -11.79 12.75
CA SER A 98 1.68 -11.54 12.56
C SER A 98 1.93 -10.35 11.64
N ILE A 99 1.18 -10.23 10.55
CA ILE A 99 1.20 -9.08 9.64
C ILE A 99 0.90 -7.78 10.41
N LEU A 100 -0.21 -7.75 11.16
CA LEU A 100 -0.60 -6.58 11.94
C LEU A 100 0.42 -6.26 13.05
N GLY A 101 0.99 -7.29 13.69
CA GLY A 101 2.03 -7.15 14.71
C GLY A 101 3.33 -6.53 14.17
N ARG A 102 3.62 -6.69 12.90
CA ARG A 102 4.75 -6.05 12.20
C ARG A 102 4.50 -4.58 11.83
N SER A 103 3.32 -4.05 12.10
CA SER A 103 2.84 -2.75 11.63
C SER A 103 2.78 -2.66 10.09
N ASP A 104 2.62 -3.79 9.43
CA ASP A 104 2.21 -3.87 8.04
C ASP A 104 0.70 -3.59 7.94
N GLU A 105 0.19 -3.43 6.74
CA GLU A 105 -1.20 -3.09 6.50
C GLU A 105 -1.97 -4.25 5.86
N ILE A 106 -3.24 -4.41 6.25
CA ILE A 106 -4.20 -5.25 5.55
C ILE A 106 -5.21 -4.33 4.86
N ALA A 107 -5.37 -4.50 3.55
CA ALA A 107 -6.28 -3.77 2.69
C ALA A 107 -7.27 -4.72 2.01
N TYR A 108 -8.39 -4.19 1.51
CA TYR A 108 -9.46 -4.98 0.89
C TYR A 108 -9.13 -5.32 -0.57
N HIS A 109 -9.36 -6.58 -0.97
CA HIS A 109 -9.15 -7.05 -2.34
C HIS A 109 -10.35 -7.86 -2.89
N GLY A 110 -11.53 -7.54 -2.45
CA GLY A 110 -12.73 -8.24 -2.84
C GLY A 110 -13.19 -9.30 -1.84
N HIS A 111 -14.40 -9.80 -2.06
CA HIS A 111 -14.97 -10.88 -1.28
C HIS A 111 -14.53 -12.25 -1.82
N ASN A 112 -14.73 -12.49 -3.11
CA ASN A 112 -14.41 -13.76 -3.79
C ASN A 112 -13.32 -13.63 -4.86
N HIS A 113 -12.84 -12.43 -5.16
CA HIS A 113 -11.97 -12.07 -6.27
C HIS A 113 -12.60 -12.26 -7.67
N GLY A 114 -13.60 -13.10 -7.84
CA GLY A 114 -14.25 -13.39 -9.10
C GLY A 114 -15.74 -13.76 -8.96
N TYR A 115 -16.37 -14.09 -10.08
CA TYR A 115 -17.75 -14.54 -10.10
C TYR A 115 -17.92 -15.88 -9.39
N SER A 116 -19.02 -16.03 -8.68
CA SER A 116 -19.36 -17.29 -7.99
C SER A 116 -19.54 -18.49 -8.93
N ASN A 117 -19.86 -18.23 -10.19
CA ASN A 117 -20.02 -19.23 -11.26
C ASN A 117 -18.93 -19.12 -12.34
N ALA A 118 -17.77 -18.51 -12.02
CA ALA A 118 -16.68 -18.37 -12.97
C ALA A 118 -16.13 -19.71 -13.45
N THR A 119 -15.77 -19.77 -14.73
CA THR A 119 -15.03 -20.88 -15.30
C THR A 119 -13.62 -20.44 -15.68
N LEU A 120 -12.72 -21.40 -15.86
CA LEU A 120 -11.32 -21.11 -16.24
C LEU A 120 -11.21 -20.42 -17.61
N MET A 121 -12.26 -20.57 -18.47
CA MET A 121 -12.25 -20.10 -19.86
C MET A 121 -12.75 -18.66 -20.02
N ASP A 122 -13.64 -18.19 -19.16
CA ASP A 122 -14.33 -16.91 -19.36
C ASP A 122 -13.73 -15.72 -18.62
N ARG A 123 -12.67 -15.93 -17.88
CA ARG A 123 -12.00 -14.92 -17.06
C ARG A 123 -12.88 -14.22 -16.00
N LYS A 124 -14.05 -14.72 -15.71
CA LYS A 124 -14.91 -14.16 -14.66
C LYS A 124 -14.32 -14.31 -13.25
N TRP A 125 -13.34 -15.19 -13.12
CA TRP A 125 -12.60 -15.39 -11.88
C TRP A 125 -11.82 -14.14 -11.39
N CYS A 126 -11.69 -13.11 -12.21
CA CYS A 126 -11.00 -11.86 -11.83
C CYS A 126 -11.91 -10.62 -11.96
N ARG A 127 -13.22 -10.77 -12.04
CA ARG A 127 -14.14 -9.67 -12.33
C ARG A 127 -15.30 -9.59 -11.34
N GLU A 128 -15.00 -9.75 -10.06
CA GLU A 128 -16.02 -9.78 -9.02
C GLU A 128 -16.93 -8.55 -9.04
N PHE A 129 -16.35 -7.37 -9.25
CA PHE A 129 -17.08 -6.10 -9.26
C PHE A 129 -18.12 -5.99 -10.38
N GLU A 130 -18.00 -6.80 -11.44
CA GLU A 130 -18.96 -6.83 -12.53
C GLU A 130 -20.18 -7.76 -12.25
N GLN A 131 -20.06 -8.65 -11.26
CA GLN A 131 -21.10 -9.66 -10.96
C GLN A 131 -22.32 -9.05 -10.29
N TYR A 132 -22.12 -8.08 -9.41
CA TYR A 132 -23.14 -7.56 -8.51
C TYR A 132 -23.63 -6.19 -8.94
N SER A 133 -24.88 -5.86 -8.60
CA SER A 133 -25.32 -4.47 -8.55
C SER A 133 -24.52 -3.71 -7.46
N PRO A 134 -24.38 -2.38 -7.57
CA PRO A 134 -23.67 -1.61 -6.55
C PRO A 134 -24.18 -1.85 -5.14
N ASN A 135 -25.50 -1.86 -4.93
CA ASN A 135 -26.09 -2.06 -3.60
C ASN A 135 -25.81 -3.44 -3.00
N GLU A 136 -25.87 -4.49 -3.80
CA GLU A 136 -25.53 -5.85 -3.37
C GLU A 136 -24.07 -5.92 -2.95
N TYR A 137 -23.17 -5.37 -3.78
CA TYR A 137 -21.75 -5.42 -3.51
C TYR A 137 -21.37 -4.62 -2.26
N PHE A 138 -21.95 -3.44 -2.06
CA PHE A 138 -21.71 -2.65 -0.84
C PHE A 138 -22.16 -3.35 0.43
N ASN A 139 -23.28 -4.09 0.39
CA ASN A 139 -23.69 -4.89 1.54
C ASN A 139 -22.70 -6.02 1.84
N ILE A 140 -22.14 -6.66 0.81
CA ILE A 140 -21.10 -7.68 0.97
C ILE A 140 -19.86 -7.06 1.61
N ILE A 141 -19.32 -5.97 1.04
CA ILE A 141 -18.15 -5.28 1.59
C ILE A 141 -18.38 -4.84 3.04
N LYS A 142 -19.54 -4.22 3.32
CA LYS A 142 -19.89 -3.76 4.67
C LYS A 142 -19.86 -4.91 5.68
N ASN A 143 -20.39 -6.06 5.31
CA ASN A 143 -20.37 -7.24 6.14
C ASN A 143 -18.93 -7.72 6.40
N ASP A 144 -18.12 -7.82 5.34
CA ASP A 144 -16.71 -8.20 5.42
C ASP A 144 -15.93 -7.29 6.36
N LEU A 145 -16.06 -5.97 6.20
CA LEU A 145 -15.38 -4.98 7.04
C LEU A 145 -15.80 -5.08 8.51
N ASN A 146 -17.10 -5.29 8.78
CA ASN A 146 -17.62 -5.44 10.13
C ASN A 146 -17.10 -6.71 10.79
N LEU A 147 -17.10 -7.85 10.08
CA LEU A 147 -16.58 -9.12 10.59
C LEU A 147 -15.08 -9.02 10.86
N PHE A 148 -14.33 -8.42 9.95
CA PHE A 148 -12.90 -8.24 10.12
C PHE A 148 -12.58 -7.35 11.33
N LYS A 149 -13.25 -6.20 11.45
CA LYS A 149 -13.09 -5.30 12.59
C LYS A 149 -13.46 -5.97 13.92
N LYS A 150 -14.54 -6.75 13.94
CA LYS A 150 -14.97 -7.50 15.13
C LYS A 150 -13.93 -8.54 15.54
N ARG A 151 -13.30 -9.21 14.59
CA ARG A 151 -12.34 -10.30 14.86
C ARG A 151 -10.96 -9.81 15.26
N PHE A 152 -10.47 -8.75 14.61
CA PHE A 152 -9.08 -8.28 14.75
C PHE A 152 -8.95 -6.92 15.46
N GLY A 153 -10.05 -6.21 15.74
CA GLY A 153 -10.00 -4.83 16.22
C GLY A 153 -9.41 -3.83 15.21
N TYR A 154 -9.12 -4.29 13.99
CA TYR A 154 -8.46 -3.53 12.94
C TYR A 154 -9.48 -3.02 11.92
N GLN A 155 -9.32 -1.75 11.51
CA GLN A 155 -10.16 -1.14 10.49
C GLN A 155 -9.39 -1.09 9.16
N ILE A 156 -9.93 -1.74 8.14
CA ILE A 156 -9.41 -1.64 6.77
C ILE A 156 -9.78 -0.25 6.22
N LEU A 157 -8.79 0.51 5.77
CA LEU A 157 -8.95 1.90 5.35
C LEU A 157 -8.89 2.09 3.83
N GLY A 158 -8.49 1.08 3.09
CA GLY A 158 -8.38 1.15 1.64
C GLY A 158 -8.37 -0.21 0.98
N GLY A 159 -8.24 -0.20 -0.34
CA GLY A 159 -8.25 -1.43 -1.11
C GLY A 159 -7.76 -1.28 -2.53
N ARG A 160 -7.85 -2.40 -3.24
CA ARG A 160 -7.55 -2.52 -4.66
C ARG A 160 -8.58 -3.43 -5.32
N THR A 161 -9.02 -3.05 -6.52
CA THR A 161 -9.94 -3.88 -7.29
C THR A 161 -9.23 -5.11 -7.84
N PRO A 162 -9.79 -6.32 -7.69
CA PRO A 162 -9.28 -7.51 -8.34
C PRO A 162 -9.02 -7.28 -9.84
N CYS A 163 -7.83 -7.67 -10.31
CA CYS A 163 -7.37 -7.48 -11.69
C CYS A 163 -7.53 -6.05 -12.24
N TYR A 164 -7.64 -5.04 -11.38
CA TYR A 164 -7.92 -3.66 -11.76
C TYR A 164 -9.20 -3.49 -12.60
N SER A 165 -10.15 -4.42 -12.49
CA SER A 165 -11.45 -4.40 -13.19
C SER A 165 -12.43 -3.50 -12.42
N PHE A 166 -12.23 -2.18 -12.51
CA PHE A 166 -12.97 -1.19 -11.73
C PHE A 166 -14.15 -0.58 -12.51
N ARG A 167 -15.20 -0.23 -11.77
CA ARG A 167 -16.39 0.49 -12.26
C ARG A 167 -16.51 1.82 -11.54
N GLU A 168 -16.71 2.92 -12.29
CA GLU A 168 -16.80 4.27 -11.70
C GLU A 168 -18.04 4.45 -10.80
N ASP A 169 -19.15 3.75 -11.09
CA ASP A 169 -20.36 3.80 -10.28
C ASP A 169 -20.21 3.23 -8.86
N LEU A 170 -19.10 2.55 -8.57
CA LEU A 170 -18.79 2.01 -7.24
C LEU A 170 -18.11 3.02 -6.30
N VAL A 171 -17.58 4.13 -6.83
CA VAL A 171 -16.76 5.06 -6.01
C VAL A 171 -17.54 5.66 -4.85
N GLY A 172 -18.77 6.14 -5.13
CA GLY A 172 -19.62 6.70 -4.07
C GLY A 172 -19.81 5.75 -2.90
N GLY A 173 -20.08 4.48 -3.18
CA GLY A 173 -20.22 3.47 -2.14
C GLY A 173 -18.94 3.13 -1.38
N LEU A 174 -17.78 3.18 -2.02
CA LEU A 174 -16.49 3.05 -1.32
C LEU A 174 -16.30 4.19 -0.32
N ILE A 175 -16.67 5.41 -0.70
CA ILE A 175 -16.66 6.58 0.19
C ILE A 175 -17.65 6.41 1.35
N ASP A 176 -18.87 5.97 1.08
CA ASP A 176 -19.90 5.71 2.11
C ASP A 176 -19.46 4.65 3.11
N LEU A 177 -18.73 3.63 2.65
CA LEU A 177 -18.11 2.60 3.48
C LEU A 177 -16.87 3.09 4.23
N LYS A 178 -16.50 4.38 4.09
CA LYS A 178 -15.39 5.04 4.77
C LYS A 178 -14.01 4.54 4.36
N PHE A 179 -13.90 4.02 3.13
CA PHE A 179 -12.59 3.86 2.54
C PHE A 179 -11.96 5.23 2.30
N ARG A 180 -10.68 5.35 2.60
CA ARG A 180 -9.92 6.60 2.52
C ARG A 180 -9.09 6.67 1.24
N TRP A 181 -8.66 5.52 0.75
CA TRP A 181 -7.87 5.40 -0.46
C TRP A 181 -8.25 4.13 -1.24
N TRP A 182 -7.96 4.16 -2.54
CA TRP A 182 -8.17 3.01 -3.41
C TRP A 182 -7.15 2.99 -4.55
N SER A 183 -6.68 1.79 -4.94
CA SER A 183 -5.82 1.59 -6.10
C SER A 183 -6.67 1.07 -7.26
N PHE A 184 -6.96 1.96 -8.22
CA PHE A 184 -7.93 1.69 -9.29
C PHE A 184 -7.31 1.01 -10.50
N ASP A 185 -6.05 1.31 -10.83
CA ASP A 185 -5.39 0.82 -12.04
C ASP A 185 -3.88 0.64 -11.85
N PHE A 186 -3.26 -0.05 -12.81
CA PHE A 186 -1.82 -0.18 -12.92
C PHE A 186 -1.31 0.64 -14.11
N LYS A 187 -0.51 1.68 -13.83
CA LYS A 187 0.10 2.55 -14.85
C LYS A 187 1.61 2.61 -14.68
N PRO A 188 2.38 1.87 -15.52
CA PRO A 188 3.82 1.75 -15.35
C PRO A 188 4.55 3.10 -15.36
N PHE A 189 5.40 3.32 -14.36
CA PHE A 189 6.28 4.47 -14.21
C PHE A 189 5.59 5.84 -14.24
N THR A 190 4.33 5.89 -13.79
CA THR A 190 3.57 7.14 -13.68
C THR A 190 3.29 7.47 -12.21
N ASN A 191 2.87 8.72 -11.94
CA ASN A 191 2.39 9.13 -10.63
C ASN A 191 0.91 9.49 -10.74
N ASN A 192 0.05 8.66 -10.14
CA ASN A 192 -1.38 8.83 -10.18
C ASN A 192 -1.97 9.16 -8.81
N ILE A 193 -1.13 9.50 -7.81
CA ILE A 193 -1.72 9.91 -6.54
C ILE A 193 -2.55 11.18 -6.76
N SER A 194 -3.82 11.07 -6.53
CA SER A 194 -4.77 12.16 -6.78
C SER A 194 -5.98 12.03 -5.86
N LEU A 195 -6.75 13.09 -5.75
CA LEU A 195 -8.08 13.05 -5.13
C LEU A 195 -9.08 12.83 -6.26
N LYS A 196 -9.88 11.79 -6.15
CA LYS A 196 -10.99 11.51 -7.07
C LYS A 196 -12.31 11.83 -6.38
N TYR A 197 -13.24 12.37 -7.16
CA TYR A 197 -14.69 12.53 -6.93
C TYR A 197 -15.15 13.45 -5.78
N GLY A 198 -15.80 14.57 -6.17
CA GLY A 198 -16.66 15.43 -5.35
C GLY A 198 -16.06 16.02 -4.07
N ASP A 199 -16.94 16.49 -3.22
CA ASP A 199 -16.55 17.00 -1.89
C ASP A 199 -16.16 15.86 -0.93
N ASP A 200 -16.75 14.67 -1.08
CA ASP A 200 -16.33 13.43 -0.41
C ASP A 200 -15.27 12.73 -1.28
N LYS A 201 -14.00 12.88 -0.90
CA LYS A 201 -12.86 12.51 -1.73
C LYS A 201 -12.26 11.18 -1.30
N ILE A 202 -12.03 10.28 -2.26
CA ILE A 202 -11.18 9.11 -2.07
C ILE A 202 -9.81 9.36 -2.72
N ILE A 203 -8.74 8.98 -2.05
CA ILE A 203 -7.39 9.14 -2.58
C ILE A 203 -7.10 7.98 -3.52
N GLU A 204 -6.84 8.30 -4.80
CA GLU A 204 -6.32 7.33 -5.75
C GLU A 204 -4.85 7.06 -5.44
N MET A 205 -4.53 5.81 -5.09
CA MET A 205 -3.17 5.37 -4.85
C MET A 205 -2.58 4.69 -6.08
N PRO A 206 -1.34 5.05 -6.48
CA PRO A 206 -0.75 4.48 -7.68
C PRO A 206 -0.40 3.00 -7.51
N SER A 207 -0.35 2.29 -8.65
CA SER A 207 0.35 1.01 -8.82
C SER A 207 1.17 1.14 -10.10
N ASN A 208 2.52 1.18 -9.98
CA ASN A 208 3.34 1.67 -11.09
C ASN A 208 4.68 0.94 -11.32
N ILE A 209 5.07 0.02 -10.44
CA ILE A 209 6.22 -0.85 -10.62
C ILE A 209 5.75 -2.30 -10.42
N SER A 210 6.02 -3.15 -11.40
CA SER A 210 5.84 -4.59 -11.27
C SER A 210 7.06 -5.21 -10.61
N GLY A 211 6.87 -6.13 -9.67
CA GLY A 211 7.96 -6.77 -8.94
C GLY A 211 8.92 -7.56 -9.85
N ASP A 212 8.43 -8.01 -11.01
CA ASP A 212 9.24 -8.68 -12.05
C ASP A 212 10.09 -7.71 -12.91
N ALA A 213 10.14 -6.43 -12.57
CA ALA A 213 10.80 -5.39 -13.40
C ALA A 213 12.28 -5.67 -13.67
N PHE A 214 12.94 -6.46 -12.82
CA PHE A 214 14.37 -6.77 -12.90
C PHE A 214 14.67 -8.27 -13.11
N ILE A 215 13.72 -9.04 -13.64
CA ILE A 215 13.97 -10.43 -14.01
C ILE A 215 14.91 -10.50 -15.22
N TYR A 216 15.87 -11.43 -15.16
CA TYR A 216 16.69 -11.81 -16.30
C TYR A 216 15.91 -12.73 -17.24
N GLY A 217 15.69 -12.27 -18.48
CA GLY A 217 15.17 -13.10 -19.57
C GLY A 217 16.27 -13.92 -20.25
N GLY A 218 15.89 -14.74 -21.25
CA GLY A 218 16.81 -15.62 -21.96
C GLY A 218 17.98 -14.93 -22.70
N ASN A 219 17.90 -13.60 -22.92
CA ASN A 219 19.02 -12.81 -23.49
C ASN A 219 19.57 -11.86 -22.43
N ALA A 220 20.76 -12.18 -21.92
CA ALA A 220 21.40 -11.43 -20.83
C ALA A 220 21.67 -9.96 -21.18
N ILE A 221 22.03 -9.64 -22.42
CA ILE A 221 22.33 -8.27 -22.85
C ILE A 221 21.03 -7.44 -22.86
N LYS A 222 19.96 -7.97 -23.48
CA LYS A 222 18.66 -7.30 -23.50
C LYS A 222 18.12 -7.08 -22.08
N SER A 223 18.29 -8.06 -21.18
CA SER A 223 17.89 -7.94 -19.79
C SER A 223 18.65 -6.84 -19.05
N LYS A 224 19.97 -6.75 -19.22
CA LYS A 224 20.79 -5.68 -18.63
C LYS A 224 20.37 -4.29 -19.12
N ILE A 225 20.08 -4.14 -20.42
CA ILE A 225 19.60 -2.88 -20.98
C ILE A 225 18.23 -2.53 -20.38
N LYS A 226 17.29 -3.49 -20.30
CA LYS A 226 15.98 -3.28 -19.65
C LYS A 226 16.14 -2.83 -18.21
N HIS A 227 17.01 -3.49 -17.43
CA HIS A 227 17.27 -3.12 -16.04
C HIS A 227 17.80 -1.69 -15.92
N LEU A 228 18.77 -1.30 -16.75
CA LEU A 228 19.30 0.07 -16.77
C LEU A 228 18.20 1.09 -17.08
N LEU A 229 17.38 0.83 -18.09
CA LEU A 229 16.26 1.70 -18.44
C LEU A 229 15.23 1.83 -17.32
N ASN A 230 14.94 0.73 -16.61
CA ASN A 230 14.02 0.76 -15.47
C ASN A 230 14.61 1.56 -14.29
N ILE A 231 15.91 1.43 -14.01
CA ILE A 231 16.60 2.26 -13.02
C ILE A 231 16.51 3.74 -13.39
N VAL A 232 16.78 4.11 -14.65
CA VAL A 232 16.66 5.50 -15.11
C VAL A 232 15.24 6.05 -14.91
N LYS A 233 14.21 5.24 -15.17
CA LYS A 233 12.82 5.64 -14.92
C LYS A 233 12.53 5.83 -13.43
N ILE A 234 12.99 4.93 -12.56
CA ILE A 234 12.85 5.05 -11.10
C ILE A 234 13.56 6.29 -10.58
N GLU A 235 14.79 6.58 -11.06
CA GLU A 235 15.51 7.81 -10.72
C GLU A 235 14.73 9.07 -11.15
N LYS A 236 14.13 9.05 -12.34
CA LYS A 236 13.28 10.14 -12.80
C LYS A 236 12.06 10.32 -11.88
N MET A 237 11.42 9.23 -11.46
CA MET A 237 10.30 9.28 -10.50
C MET A 237 10.76 9.86 -9.16
N MET A 238 11.89 9.44 -8.63
CA MET A 238 12.46 9.99 -7.39
C MET A 238 12.76 11.49 -7.52
N LYS A 239 13.44 11.91 -8.60
CA LYS A 239 13.69 13.36 -8.86
C LYS A 239 12.39 14.18 -8.91
N SER A 240 11.33 13.62 -9.45
CA SER A 240 10.00 14.24 -9.49
C SER A 240 9.24 14.13 -8.18
N ARG A 241 9.83 13.46 -7.17
CA ARG A 241 9.21 13.20 -5.87
C ARG A 241 7.86 12.47 -5.99
N TYR A 242 7.81 11.47 -6.87
CA TYR A 242 6.64 10.63 -7.09
C TYR A 242 6.60 9.45 -6.11
N VAL A 243 5.39 8.91 -5.91
CA VAL A 243 5.21 7.64 -5.18
C VAL A 243 5.70 6.49 -6.05
N ILE A 244 6.54 5.62 -5.50
CA ILE A 244 6.98 4.37 -6.11
C ILE A 244 6.18 3.25 -5.45
N SER A 245 5.25 2.68 -6.22
CA SER A 245 4.34 1.64 -5.76
C SER A 245 4.64 0.33 -6.46
N ILE A 246 5.13 -0.64 -5.70
CA ILE A 246 5.50 -1.97 -6.18
C ILE A 246 4.31 -2.91 -5.99
N ALA A 247 3.93 -3.65 -7.04
CA ALA A 247 2.84 -4.62 -7.02
C ALA A 247 3.36 -6.04 -7.23
N GLU A 248 2.86 -6.95 -6.39
CA GLU A 248 3.18 -8.37 -6.38
C GLU A 248 1.95 -9.23 -6.06
N HIS A 249 2.10 -10.55 -6.21
CA HIS A 249 1.16 -11.56 -5.72
C HIS A 249 1.94 -12.63 -4.94
N PHE A 250 1.30 -13.34 -4.03
CA PHE A 250 1.94 -14.50 -3.42
C PHE A 250 1.97 -15.69 -4.37
N MET A 251 0.82 -16.05 -4.90
CA MET A 251 0.68 -17.24 -5.72
C MET A 251 1.45 -17.15 -7.03
N ASN A 252 2.04 -18.26 -7.45
CA ASN A 252 2.79 -18.36 -8.70
C ASN A 252 1.98 -18.92 -9.87
N ALA A 253 0.74 -19.37 -9.64
CA ALA A 253 -0.11 -19.94 -10.65
C ALA A 253 -1.49 -19.30 -10.69
N ARG A 254 -2.01 -19.13 -11.90
CA ARG A 254 -3.36 -18.67 -12.17
C ARG A 254 -4.31 -19.86 -12.32
N PRO A 255 -5.63 -19.66 -12.12
CA PRO A 255 -6.62 -20.72 -12.31
C PRO A 255 -6.62 -21.34 -13.71
N ASP A 256 -6.26 -20.54 -14.74
CA ASP A 256 -6.14 -21.01 -16.12
C ASP A 256 -4.87 -21.84 -16.40
N GLY A 257 -4.12 -22.19 -15.37
CA GLY A 257 -2.89 -22.97 -15.45
C GLY A 257 -1.67 -22.21 -15.91
N LYS A 258 -1.79 -20.92 -16.19
CA LYS A 258 -0.65 -20.06 -16.54
C LYS A 258 0.07 -19.56 -15.30
N ARG A 259 1.32 -19.16 -15.47
CA ARG A 259 2.06 -18.47 -14.43
C ARG A 259 1.38 -17.14 -14.10
N GLN A 260 1.19 -16.87 -12.81
CA GLN A 260 0.89 -15.53 -12.32
C GLN A 260 2.14 -14.65 -12.46
N THR A 261 1.96 -13.44 -12.96
CA THR A 261 3.07 -12.49 -13.14
C THR A 261 2.55 -11.08 -12.82
N PRO A 262 3.19 -10.34 -11.91
CA PRO A 262 4.32 -10.75 -11.07
C PRO A 262 3.92 -11.69 -9.92
N ASN A 263 4.90 -12.39 -9.31
CA ASN A 263 4.70 -13.16 -8.09
C ASN A 263 5.98 -13.30 -7.27
N VAL A 264 5.86 -13.23 -5.95
CA VAL A 264 6.97 -13.21 -4.99
C VAL A 264 7.92 -14.41 -5.18
N TYR A 265 7.39 -15.62 -5.43
CA TYR A 265 8.20 -16.82 -5.53
C TYR A 265 9.22 -16.76 -6.68
N ASN A 266 8.76 -16.35 -7.86
CA ASN A 266 9.63 -16.25 -9.03
C ASN A 266 10.44 -14.96 -9.09
N ASP A 267 9.95 -13.89 -8.45
CA ASP A 267 10.47 -12.54 -8.62
C ASP A 267 11.35 -12.11 -7.43
N ILE A 268 11.61 -13.01 -6.48
CA ILE A 268 12.37 -12.72 -5.26
C ILE A 268 13.74 -12.07 -5.54
N ASN A 269 14.45 -12.51 -6.59
CA ASN A 269 15.72 -11.92 -6.99
C ASN A 269 15.55 -10.53 -7.62
N SER A 270 14.45 -10.29 -8.33
CA SER A 270 14.09 -8.98 -8.87
C SER A 270 13.78 -7.99 -7.73
N LEU A 271 13.02 -8.45 -6.75
CA LEU A 271 12.70 -7.68 -5.54
C LEU A 271 13.97 -7.41 -4.71
N ASP A 272 14.83 -8.41 -4.54
CA ASP A 272 16.11 -8.24 -3.84
C ASP A 272 16.99 -7.19 -4.51
N PHE A 273 17.10 -7.22 -5.83
CA PHE A 273 17.80 -6.20 -6.58
C PHE A 273 17.18 -4.81 -6.39
N LEU A 274 15.86 -4.69 -6.52
CA LEU A 274 15.15 -3.43 -6.41
C LEU A 274 15.28 -2.82 -5.01
N PHE A 275 15.02 -3.60 -3.96
CA PHE A 275 15.11 -3.11 -2.58
C PHE A 275 16.55 -2.85 -2.15
N GLY A 276 17.52 -3.65 -2.62
CA GLY A 276 18.95 -3.38 -2.44
C GLY A 276 19.38 -2.06 -3.06
N TYR A 277 18.86 -1.73 -4.23
CA TYR A 277 19.06 -0.43 -4.88
C TYR A 277 18.41 0.71 -4.09
N LEU A 278 17.14 0.56 -3.70
CA LEU A 278 16.38 1.60 -2.99
C LEU A 278 16.89 1.85 -1.57
N ARG A 279 17.45 0.85 -0.88
CA ARG A 279 18.03 0.99 0.46
C ARG A 279 19.09 2.07 0.57
N ASN A 280 19.82 2.32 -0.52
CA ASN A 280 20.87 3.33 -0.59
C ASN A 280 20.35 4.71 -1.02
N LYS A 281 19.03 4.89 -1.07
CA LYS A 281 18.38 6.15 -1.46
C LYS A 281 17.69 6.80 -0.27
N ASP A 282 17.51 8.11 -0.36
CA ASP A 282 16.76 8.87 0.65
C ASP A 282 15.24 8.70 0.44
N VAL A 283 14.73 7.49 0.69
CA VAL A 283 13.33 7.12 0.49
C VAL A 283 12.61 6.86 1.81
N TRP A 284 11.30 6.89 1.79
CA TRP A 284 10.42 6.56 2.91
C TRP A 284 9.64 5.29 2.61
N TYR A 285 9.93 4.21 3.31
CA TYR A 285 9.11 3.00 3.25
C TYR A 285 7.83 3.20 4.06
N ALA A 286 6.69 3.08 3.40
CA ALA A 286 5.37 3.35 3.96
C ALA A 286 4.35 2.28 3.55
N THR A 287 3.29 2.13 4.33
CA THR A 287 2.07 1.47 3.87
C THR A 287 1.28 2.39 2.95
N PHE A 288 0.29 1.84 2.26
CA PHE A 288 -0.61 2.66 1.42
C PHE A 288 -1.37 3.69 2.26
N SER A 289 -1.88 3.30 3.44
CA SER A 289 -2.58 4.22 4.35
C SER A 289 -1.68 5.31 4.90
N GLU A 290 -0.44 5.00 5.27
CA GLU A 290 0.52 6.02 5.74
C GLU A 290 0.80 7.06 4.64
N CYS A 291 1.05 6.59 3.41
CA CYS A 291 1.29 7.45 2.26
C CYS A 291 0.06 8.30 1.91
N ALA A 292 -1.14 7.72 1.92
CA ALA A 292 -2.40 8.41 1.68
C ALA A 292 -2.69 9.47 2.75
N ASN A 293 -2.50 9.14 4.04
CA ASN A 293 -2.67 10.08 5.14
C ASN A 293 -1.69 11.25 5.04
N TYR A 294 -0.43 10.98 4.68
CA TYR A 294 0.54 12.05 4.48
C TYR A 294 0.14 12.97 3.31
N TYR A 295 -0.32 12.39 2.21
CA TYR A 295 -0.79 13.14 1.05
C TYR A 295 -1.99 14.02 1.40
N GLU A 296 -2.98 13.50 2.13
CA GLU A 296 -4.12 14.27 2.62
C GLU A 296 -3.65 15.39 3.55
N SER A 297 -2.80 15.08 4.52
CA SER A 297 -2.27 16.05 5.47
C SER A 297 -1.52 17.18 4.77
N TYR A 298 -0.71 16.85 3.76
CA TYR A 298 0.00 17.86 2.98
C TYR A 298 -0.96 18.82 2.25
N ASN A 299 -2.00 18.29 1.62
CA ASN A 299 -2.93 19.09 0.84
C ASN A 299 -3.91 19.92 1.70
N ASN A 300 -4.29 19.40 2.88
CA ASN A 300 -5.29 20.02 3.74
C ASN A 300 -4.69 20.82 4.91
N THR A 301 -3.35 20.92 5.01
CA THR A 301 -2.68 21.78 5.99
C THR A 301 -2.36 23.14 5.38
N TYR A 302 -2.69 24.19 6.10
CA TYR A 302 -2.43 25.57 5.75
C TYR A 302 -1.50 26.19 6.78
N ILE A 303 -0.49 26.93 6.34
CA ILE A 303 0.39 27.75 7.18
C ILE A 303 0.04 29.19 6.89
N LEU A 304 -0.42 29.91 7.88
CA LEU A 304 -0.84 31.31 7.78
C LEU A 304 0.15 32.16 8.55
N ASP A 305 0.83 33.05 7.85
CA ASP A 305 1.71 34.04 8.49
C ASP A 305 0.87 34.99 9.35
N MET A 306 1.42 35.33 10.51
CA MET A 306 0.86 36.28 11.47
C MET A 306 1.82 37.46 11.66
N SER A 307 1.40 38.49 12.39
CA SER A 307 2.29 39.54 12.81
C SER A 307 3.46 39.02 13.66
N ASP A 308 4.54 39.77 13.69
CA ASP A 308 5.72 39.55 14.55
C ASP A 308 6.46 38.22 14.33
N GLY A 309 6.42 37.69 13.09
CA GLY A 309 7.12 36.46 12.72
C GLY A 309 6.49 35.19 13.30
N ALA A 310 5.29 35.28 13.85
CA ALA A 310 4.49 34.12 14.24
C ALA A 310 3.75 33.54 13.03
N PHE A 311 3.26 32.29 13.17
CA PHE A 311 2.47 31.61 12.16
C PHE A 311 1.42 30.71 12.80
N GLU A 312 0.36 30.40 12.05
CA GLU A 312 -0.70 29.48 12.48
C GLU A 312 -0.77 28.26 11.55
N ILE A 313 -0.79 27.06 12.15
CA ILE A 313 -1.04 25.81 11.45
C ILE A 313 -2.52 25.48 11.57
N LYS A 314 -3.20 25.38 10.43
CA LYS A 314 -4.60 24.91 10.31
C LYS A 314 -4.64 23.63 9.47
N TYR A 315 -5.54 22.72 9.85
CA TYR A 315 -5.76 21.48 9.14
C TYR A 315 -7.25 21.24 8.95
N LYS A 316 -7.64 20.84 7.72
CA LYS A 316 -9.04 20.60 7.32
C LYS A 316 -9.26 19.17 6.81
N GLY A 317 -8.35 18.26 7.08
CA GLY A 317 -8.50 16.85 6.69
C GLY A 317 -9.28 16.05 7.73
N ASP A 318 -9.71 14.85 7.33
CA ASP A 318 -10.52 13.94 8.15
C ASP A 318 -9.65 12.96 8.96
N TRP A 319 -8.39 12.77 8.59
CA TRP A 319 -7.45 11.94 9.34
C TRP A 319 -6.72 12.76 10.39
N LYS A 320 -6.07 12.08 11.33
CA LYS A 320 -5.12 12.74 12.21
C LYS A 320 -3.99 13.31 11.36
N MET A 321 -3.70 14.60 11.49
CA MET A 321 -2.61 15.24 10.77
C MET A 321 -1.29 14.48 10.97
N PHE A 322 -0.66 14.12 9.86
CA PHE A 322 0.62 13.43 9.79
C PHE A 322 1.51 14.15 8.77
N LEU A 323 2.31 15.11 9.22
CA LEU A 323 3.04 15.99 8.35
C LEU A 323 4.40 16.39 8.95
N THR A 324 5.41 16.50 8.09
CA THR A 324 6.71 17.08 8.44
C THR A 324 6.74 18.55 8.00
N PHE A 325 7.16 19.42 8.91
CA PHE A 325 7.41 20.83 8.63
C PHE A 325 8.92 21.08 8.54
N ILE A 326 9.30 22.08 7.75
CA ILE A 326 10.67 22.51 7.52
C ILE A 326 10.82 23.95 7.99
N SER A 327 11.85 24.23 8.80
CA SER A 327 12.14 25.60 9.30
C SER A 327 13.62 25.91 9.19
N ASP A 328 13.94 27.19 9.10
CA ASP A 328 15.31 27.70 9.23
C ASP A 328 15.73 27.81 10.71
N ASN A 329 14.79 27.68 11.64
CA ASN A 329 15.02 27.81 13.08
C ASN A 329 14.91 26.46 13.78
N ARG A 330 15.80 26.21 14.75
CA ARG A 330 15.89 24.98 15.53
C ARG A 330 14.71 24.79 16.48
N TYR A 331 14.26 25.89 17.09
CA TYR A 331 13.22 25.84 18.10
C TYR A 331 12.00 26.64 17.70
N LEU A 332 10.84 26.03 17.91
CA LEU A 332 9.53 26.66 17.74
C LEU A 332 8.76 26.56 19.06
N GLN A 333 8.07 27.61 19.45
CA GLN A 333 7.21 27.63 20.64
C GLN A 333 5.75 27.75 20.26
N ASN A 334 4.91 26.86 20.75
CA ASN A 334 3.47 27.06 20.70
C ASN A 334 3.07 28.25 21.58
N ILE A 335 2.41 29.24 21.00
CA ILE A 335 2.08 30.50 21.69
C ILE A 335 1.08 30.28 22.82
N GLN A 336 0.17 29.31 22.68
CA GLN A 336 -0.91 29.04 23.63
C GLN A 336 -0.42 28.14 24.77
N THR A 337 0.19 26.99 24.45
CA THR A 337 0.63 26.01 25.45
C THR A 337 1.99 26.30 26.06
N LYS A 338 2.78 27.19 25.44
CA LYS A 338 4.17 27.52 25.79
C LYS A 338 5.14 26.34 25.57
N GLU A 339 4.67 25.21 25.04
CA GLU A 339 5.49 24.06 24.71
C GLU A 339 6.54 24.42 23.65
N ILE A 340 7.78 24.00 23.85
CA ILE A 340 8.88 24.21 22.92
C ILE A 340 9.11 22.92 22.16
N TYR A 341 9.19 23.05 20.84
CA TYR A 341 9.48 21.96 19.91
C TYR A 341 10.89 22.16 19.37
N GLU A 342 11.71 21.11 19.45
CA GLU A 342 13.04 21.08 18.85
C GLU A 342 13.00 20.32 17.53
N GLY A 343 13.48 20.96 16.46
CA GLY A 343 13.66 20.32 15.18
C GLY A 343 14.92 19.46 15.14
N PHE A 344 14.93 18.43 14.31
CA PHE A 344 16.15 17.70 13.98
C PHE A 344 16.72 18.18 12.63
N MET A 345 18.05 18.19 12.51
CA MET A 345 18.71 18.76 11.33
C MET A 345 18.79 17.74 10.17
N LYS A 346 18.34 18.17 8.98
CA LYS A 346 18.57 17.47 7.71
C LYS A 346 18.81 18.49 6.60
N ASN A 347 19.85 18.30 5.78
CA ASN A 347 20.18 19.16 4.64
C ASN A 347 20.23 20.66 4.99
N ASN A 348 20.85 21.03 6.12
CA ASN A 348 20.95 22.39 6.66
C ASN A 348 19.60 23.06 6.98
N ARG A 349 18.55 22.28 7.22
CA ARG A 349 17.23 22.75 7.64
C ARG A 349 16.72 21.94 8.82
N TRP A 350 15.85 22.52 9.63
CA TRP A 350 15.26 21.87 10.80
C TRP A 350 13.90 21.28 10.43
N LEU A 351 13.71 19.99 10.75
CA LEU A 351 12.48 19.25 10.48
C LEU A 351 11.72 19.00 11.78
N PHE A 352 10.40 19.14 11.71
CA PHE A 352 9.47 18.92 12.82
C PHE A 352 8.37 17.95 12.36
N ASN A 353 8.16 16.85 13.12
CA ASN A 353 7.13 15.84 12.81
C ASN A 353 5.96 15.85 13.78
N ASP A 354 6.06 16.61 14.86
CA ASP A 354 5.19 16.59 16.03
C ASP A 354 4.39 17.89 16.23
N LEU A 355 4.57 18.87 15.32
CA LEU A 355 3.76 20.09 15.37
C LEU A 355 2.30 19.76 15.16
N LYS A 356 1.47 20.33 16.02
CA LYS A 356 0.00 20.19 16.01
C LYS A 356 -0.65 21.41 15.39
N ILE A 357 -1.96 21.36 15.21
CA ILE A 357 -2.76 22.54 14.89
C ILE A 357 -2.57 23.58 16.00
N GLY A 358 -2.29 24.83 15.64
CA GLY A 358 -2.04 25.89 16.63
C GLY A 358 -1.20 27.03 16.11
N LYS A 359 -0.91 27.97 17.02
CA LYS A 359 -0.12 29.18 16.74
C LYS A 359 1.29 29.02 17.30
N TYR A 360 2.28 29.39 16.50
CA TYR A 360 3.69 29.19 16.81
C TYR A 360 4.49 30.45 16.56
N LYS A 361 5.61 30.58 17.25
CA LYS A 361 6.64 31.58 16.99
C LYS A 361 8.02 30.91 17.08
N VAL A 362 9.02 31.58 16.53
CA VAL A 362 10.42 31.19 16.74
C VAL A 362 10.76 31.39 18.21
N TYR A 363 11.33 30.35 18.83
CA TYR A 363 11.89 30.44 20.17
C TYR A 363 13.40 30.71 20.05
N LYS A 364 13.88 31.77 20.73
CA LYS A 364 15.29 32.06 20.85
C LYS A 364 15.72 31.67 22.26
N GLU A 365 16.73 30.81 22.37
CA GLU A 365 17.39 30.55 23.63
C GLU A 365 18.02 31.86 24.10
N SER A 366 17.69 32.30 25.34
CA SER A 366 18.22 33.48 25.99
C SER A 366 19.66 33.25 26.48
#